data_7636882808f1bd85d9e62e189f1e8c16
#
_entry.id   7636882808f1bd85d9e62e189f1e8c16
#
_cell.length_a   1.000
_cell.length_b   1.000
_cell.length_c   1.000
_cell.angle_alpha   90.00
_cell.angle_beta   90.00
_cell.angle_gamma   90.00
#
_symmetry.space_group_name_H-M   'P 1'
#
loop_
_entity.id
_entity.type
_entity.pdbx_description
1 polymer ?
#
loop_
_entity_poly.entity_id
_entity_poly.type
_entity_poly.pdbx_seq_one_letter_code
_entity_poly.pdbx_strand_id
1 'polypeptide(L)'
;MNVPTDIKYTKDHEWVRVNGNIGTVGITDYAQGELGDVVYLDIDPNLSEIFKGESFGSIEAVKTVSDMFGPFSGKVIEINKKLGGAPELVNQDPYGEGWMIKAELSNPSDLDDLLDAVAYKELIGQ
;
A
#
# COMPACT_ATOMS: atom_id res chain seq x y z
N MET A 1 17.24 1.32 -4.70
CA MET A 1 15.79 1.24 -4.41
C MET A 1 15.44 -0.16 -3.95
N ASN A 2 14.68 -0.27 -2.88
CA ASN A 2 14.34 -1.56 -2.28
C ASN A 2 13.05 -2.14 -2.89
N VAL A 3 13.13 -3.39 -3.38
CA VAL A 3 11.97 -4.14 -3.90
C VAL A 3 12.03 -5.54 -3.28
N PRO A 4 11.43 -5.71 -2.07
CA PRO A 4 11.45 -7.02 -1.39
C PRO A 4 10.86 -8.14 -2.26
N THR A 5 11.44 -9.34 -2.13
CA THR A 5 11.05 -10.50 -2.93
C THR A 5 9.96 -11.34 -2.31
N ASP A 6 9.60 -11.08 -1.06
CA ASP A 6 8.64 -11.87 -0.29
C ASP A 6 7.23 -11.27 -0.26
N ILE A 7 6.98 -10.22 -1.04
CA ILE A 7 5.67 -9.54 -1.12
C ILE A 7 5.25 -9.39 -2.56
N LYS A 8 4.00 -8.95 -2.77
CA LYS A 8 3.43 -8.73 -4.09
C LYS A 8 3.19 -7.24 -4.33
N TYR A 9 2.99 -6.88 -5.60
CA TYR A 9 2.91 -5.47 -6.02
C TYR A 9 1.76 -5.25 -6.99
N THR A 10 1.24 -4.01 -7.02
CA THR A 10 0.27 -3.58 -8.04
C THR A 10 0.93 -2.66 -9.05
N LYS A 11 0.24 -2.42 -10.17
CA LYS A 11 0.66 -1.43 -11.18
C LYS A 11 0.61 0.00 -10.66
N ASP A 12 -0.15 0.23 -9.60
CA ASP A 12 -0.30 1.54 -8.98
C ASP A 12 0.68 1.75 -7.83
N HIS A 13 1.66 0.85 -7.70
CA HIS A 13 2.76 0.96 -6.73
C HIS A 13 2.33 0.78 -5.28
N GLU A 14 1.29 -0.03 -5.03
CA GLU A 14 1.00 -0.55 -3.70
C GLU A 14 1.66 -1.92 -3.56
N TRP A 15 2.00 -2.28 -2.31
CA TRP A 15 2.50 -3.61 -2.00
C TRP A 15 1.55 -4.34 -1.07
N VAL A 16 1.59 -5.67 -1.11
CA VAL A 16 0.78 -6.53 -0.24
C VAL A 16 1.69 -7.59 0.37
N ARG A 17 1.64 -7.68 1.69
CA ARG A 17 2.27 -8.78 2.44
C ARG A 17 1.17 -9.64 3.02
N VAL A 18 1.13 -10.91 2.62
CA VAL A 18 0.09 -11.84 3.06
C VAL A 18 0.62 -12.72 4.18
N ASN A 19 -0.14 -12.79 5.28
CA ASN A 19 0.13 -13.67 6.40
C ASN A 19 -1.17 -14.38 6.73
N GLY A 20 -1.26 -15.67 6.39
CA GLY A 20 -2.51 -16.41 6.49
C GLY A 20 -3.53 -15.82 5.52
N ASN A 21 -4.66 -15.34 6.05
CA ASN A 21 -5.72 -14.70 5.26
C ASN A 21 -5.72 -13.18 5.41
N ILE A 22 -4.68 -12.61 6.02
CA ILE A 22 -4.56 -11.18 6.26
C ILE A 22 -3.53 -10.59 5.31
N GLY A 23 -3.93 -9.54 4.56
CA GLY A 23 -3.03 -8.77 3.73
C GLY A 23 -2.72 -7.43 4.38
N THR A 24 -1.44 -7.10 4.48
CA THR A 24 -0.97 -5.78 4.90
C THR A 24 -0.62 -4.99 3.65
N VAL A 25 -1.09 -3.75 3.58
CA VAL A 25 -0.97 -2.91 2.37
C VAL A 25 -0.22 -1.62 2.69
N GLY A 26 0.64 -1.23 1.79
CA GLY A 26 1.32 0.06 1.82
C GLY A 26 1.72 0.47 0.42
N ILE A 27 2.52 1.54 0.30
CA ILE A 27 3.08 1.95 -0.99
C ILE A 27 4.56 1.59 -1.04
N THR A 28 5.06 1.42 -2.27
CA THR A 28 6.44 0.97 -2.49
C THR A 28 7.46 2.09 -2.27
N ASP A 29 8.72 1.69 -2.15
CA ASP A 29 9.85 2.62 -2.10
C ASP A 29 9.87 3.52 -3.34
N TYR A 30 9.61 2.94 -4.51
CA TYR A 30 9.50 3.70 -5.75
C TYR A 30 8.42 4.78 -5.65
N ALA A 31 7.24 4.41 -5.16
CA ALA A 31 6.12 5.37 -5.05
C ALA A 31 6.44 6.52 -4.11
N GLN A 32 7.01 6.24 -2.93
CA GLN A 32 7.33 7.30 -1.99
C GLN A 32 8.42 8.24 -2.56
N GLY A 33 9.36 7.70 -3.33
CA GLY A 33 10.38 8.50 -3.98
C GLY A 33 9.81 9.45 -5.03
N GLU A 34 8.82 8.98 -5.80
CA GLU A 34 8.14 9.80 -6.80
C GLU A 34 7.27 10.88 -6.17
N LEU A 35 6.62 10.57 -5.04
CA LEU A 35 5.77 11.52 -4.34
C LEU A 35 6.56 12.60 -3.60
N GLY A 36 7.73 12.26 -3.10
CA GLY A 36 8.47 13.11 -2.18
C GLY A 36 7.93 13.03 -0.77
N ASP A 37 8.23 14.01 0.07
CA ASP A 37 7.86 13.99 1.48
C ASP A 37 6.36 13.92 1.69
N VAL A 38 5.93 12.87 2.37
CA VAL A 38 4.52 12.67 2.71
C VAL A 38 4.17 13.52 3.93
N VAL A 39 3.09 14.31 3.81
CA VAL A 39 2.65 15.22 4.87
C VAL A 39 1.33 14.80 5.50
N TYR A 40 0.52 14.00 4.80
CA TYR A 40 -0.78 13.59 5.32
C TYR A 40 -1.30 12.33 4.63
N LEU A 41 -1.93 11.44 5.40
CA LEU A 41 -2.64 10.27 4.91
C LEU A 41 -4.13 10.47 5.18
N ASP A 42 -4.95 10.49 4.12
CA ASP A 42 -6.39 10.62 4.25
C ASP A 42 -7.04 9.24 4.07
N ILE A 43 -7.17 8.53 5.17
CA ILE A 43 -7.86 7.24 5.23
C ILE A 43 -8.96 7.39 6.26
N ASP A 44 -10.21 7.14 5.85
CA ASP A 44 -11.35 7.21 6.76
C ASP A 44 -11.09 6.30 7.97
N PRO A 45 -11.08 6.83 9.20
CA PRO A 45 -10.85 6.01 10.39
C PRO A 45 -11.92 4.94 10.62
N ASN A 46 -13.06 5.06 9.94
CA ASN A 46 -14.15 4.09 9.98
C ASN A 46 -14.17 3.16 8.78
N LEU A 47 -13.13 3.17 7.95
CA LEU A 47 -13.02 2.30 6.79
C LEU A 47 -13.15 0.84 7.23
N SER A 48 -14.16 0.13 6.73
CA SER A 48 -14.47 -1.24 7.13
C SER A 48 -14.21 -2.27 6.04
N GLU A 49 -14.17 -1.84 4.78
CA GLU A 49 -13.92 -2.72 3.64
C GLU A 49 -13.10 -1.99 2.58
N ILE A 50 -12.30 -2.76 1.86
CA ILE A 50 -11.64 -2.28 0.65
C ILE A 50 -12.10 -3.14 -0.52
N PHE A 51 -12.07 -2.55 -1.72
CA PHE A 51 -12.49 -3.22 -2.95
C PHE A 51 -11.37 -3.10 -3.98
N LYS A 52 -11.08 -4.21 -4.63
CA LYS A 52 -10.01 -4.27 -5.64
C LYS A 52 -10.24 -3.22 -6.72
N GLY A 53 -9.22 -2.39 -6.95
CA GLY A 53 -9.26 -1.35 -7.99
C GLY A 53 -9.97 -0.07 -7.59
N GLU A 54 -10.51 0.01 -6.37
CA GLU A 54 -11.18 1.22 -5.89
C GLU A 54 -10.32 1.95 -4.86
N SER A 55 -10.40 3.27 -4.85
CA SER A 55 -9.65 4.08 -3.89
C SER A 55 -10.10 3.79 -2.47
N PHE A 56 -9.14 3.55 -1.56
CA PHE A 56 -9.44 3.43 -0.13
C PHE A 56 -8.93 4.63 0.67
N GLY A 57 -8.32 5.58 0.01
CA GLY A 57 -7.77 6.77 0.65
C GLY A 57 -6.87 7.53 -0.30
N SER A 58 -6.27 8.59 0.22
CA SER A 58 -5.30 9.37 -0.55
C SER A 58 -4.09 9.71 0.31
N ILE A 59 -2.99 9.97 -0.38
CA ILE A 59 -1.73 10.35 0.24
C ILE A 59 -1.38 11.75 -0.27
N GLU A 60 -1.14 12.68 0.66
CA GLU A 60 -0.74 14.03 0.32
C GLU A 60 0.74 14.19 0.59
N ALA A 61 1.46 14.59 -0.43
CA ALA A 61 2.87 14.91 -0.36
C ALA A 61 3.07 16.39 -0.67
N VAL A 62 4.28 16.90 -0.47
CA VAL A 62 4.59 18.30 -0.73
C VAL A 62 4.28 18.68 -2.17
N LYS A 63 4.55 17.77 -3.10
CA LYS A 63 4.42 18.04 -4.55
C LYS A 63 3.05 17.72 -5.12
N THR A 64 2.33 16.75 -4.55
CA THR A 64 1.13 16.19 -5.18
C THR A 64 0.28 15.40 -4.21
N VAL A 65 -0.94 15.09 -4.64
CA VAL A 65 -1.87 14.20 -3.94
C VAL A 65 -2.14 13.00 -4.85
N SER A 66 -2.13 11.81 -4.31
CA SER A 66 -2.35 10.57 -5.06
C SER A 66 -3.35 9.68 -4.35
N ASP A 67 -4.26 9.06 -5.11
CA ASP A 67 -5.16 8.05 -4.57
C ASP A 67 -4.42 6.73 -4.36
N MET A 68 -4.88 5.97 -3.37
CA MET A 68 -4.42 4.61 -3.11
C MET A 68 -5.56 3.66 -3.42
N PHE A 69 -5.27 2.62 -4.21
CA PHE A 69 -6.29 1.68 -4.67
C PHE A 69 -6.14 0.33 -3.97
N GLY A 70 -7.28 -0.30 -3.68
CA GLY A 70 -7.28 -1.60 -3.06
C GLY A 70 -6.64 -2.64 -3.96
N PRO A 71 -5.59 -3.36 -3.49
CA PRO A 71 -4.97 -4.41 -4.28
C PRO A 71 -5.77 -5.71 -4.28
N PHE A 72 -6.73 -5.81 -3.36
CA PHE A 72 -7.66 -6.93 -3.24
C PHE A 72 -8.91 -6.42 -2.53
N SER A 73 -9.97 -7.22 -2.55
CA SER A 73 -11.18 -6.93 -1.77
C SER A 73 -11.09 -7.63 -0.41
N GLY A 74 -11.49 -6.93 0.64
CA GLY A 74 -11.40 -7.50 1.97
C GLY A 74 -11.98 -6.63 3.06
N LYS A 75 -12.08 -7.22 4.25
CA LYS A 75 -12.58 -6.55 5.44
C LYS A 75 -11.41 -5.95 6.21
N VAL A 76 -11.42 -4.64 6.40
CA VAL A 76 -10.36 -3.93 7.13
C VAL A 76 -10.42 -4.32 8.60
N ILE A 77 -9.30 -4.79 9.14
CA ILE A 77 -9.17 -5.17 10.54
C ILE A 77 -8.30 -4.21 11.33
N GLU A 78 -7.44 -3.45 10.66
CA GLU A 78 -6.57 -2.49 11.34
C GLU A 78 -6.13 -1.40 10.37
N ILE A 79 -6.08 -0.16 10.89
CA ILE A 79 -5.52 1.00 10.19
C ILE A 79 -4.33 1.46 11.01
N ASN A 80 -3.20 1.78 10.36
CA ASN A 80 -2.00 2.22 11.07
C ASN A 80 -2.17 3.65 11.58
N LYS A 81 -2.53 3.78 12.82
CA LYS A 81 -2.78 5.08 13.46
C LYS A 81 -1.53 5.91 13.67
N LYS A 82 -0.34 5.30 13.64
CA LYS A 82 0.93 6.02 13.78
C LYS A 82 1.12 7.03 12.66
N LEU A 83 0.56 6.77 11.48
CA LEU A 83 0.71 7.66 10.32
C LEU A 83 -0.01 8.99 10.50
N GLY A 84 -0.98 9.06 11.42
CA GLY A 84 -1.65 10.33 11.73
C GLY A 84 -0.72 11.35 12.38
N GLY A 85 0.21 10.89 13.22
CA GLY A 85 1.19 11.74 13.87
C GLY A 85 2.57 11.72 13.23
N ALA A 86 2.84 10.73 12.36
CA ALA A 86 4.15 10.53 11.76
C ALA A 86 4.00 10.04 10.30
N PRO A 87 3.43 10.86 9.40
CA PRO A 87 3.24 10.45 8.00
C PRO A 87 4.57 10.19 7.28
N GLU A 88 5.66 10.78 7.73
CA GLU A 88 7.01 10.57 7.20
C GLU A 88 7.51 9.13 7.31
N LEU A 89 6.86 8.29 8.13
CA LEU A 89 7.19 6.87 8.19
C LEU A 89 6.99 6.18 6.84
N VAL A 90 6.07 6.68 6.02
CA VAL A 90 5.85 6.17 4.67
C VAL A 90 7.11 6.34 3.83
N ASN A 91 7.81 7.45 3.99
CA ASN A 91 9.09 7.70 3.29
C ASN A 91 10.25 6.92 3.91
N GLN A 92 10.31 6.89 5.23
CA GLN A 92 11.43 6.33 5.97
C GLN A 92 11.46 4.81 5.97
N ASP A 93 10.28 4.19 6.04
CA ASP A 93 10.16 2.74 6.19
C ASP A 93 8.89 2.23 5.50
N PRO A 94 8.82 2.34 4.17
CA PRO A 94 7.59 2.04 3.43
C PRO A 94 7.11 0.58 3.56
N TYR A 95 8.01 -0.36 3.77
CA TYR A 95 7.66 -1.78 3.91
C TYR A 95 7.54 -2.26 5.35
N GLY A 96 7.83 -1.40 6.31
CA GLY A 96 7.75 -1.69 7.73
C GLY A 96 6.75 -0.78 8.42
N GLU A 97 7.25 0.17 9.21
CA GLU A 97 6.39 1.06 10.01
C GLU A 97 5.43 1.92 9.17
N GLY A 98 5.72 2.08 7.89
CA GLY A 98 4.87 2.85 6.96
C GLY A 98 3.70 2.08 6.38
N TRP A 99 3.39 0.88 6.86
CA TRP A 99 2.20 0.15 6.41
C TRP A 99 0.94 0.96 6.69
N MET A 100 -0.08 0.80 5.86
CA MET A 100 -1.29 1.63 5.94
C MET A 100 -2.50 0.92 6.52
N ILE A 101 -2.86 -0.23 5.98
CA ILE A 101 -4.03 -0.99 6.42
C ILE A 101 -3.72 -2.48 6.44
N LYS A 102 -4.47 -3.21 7.27
CA LYS A 102 -4.53 -4.67 7.23
C LYS A 102 -5.97 -5.07 6.99
N ALA A 103 -6.17 -6.01 6.09
CA ALA A 103 -7.50 -6.48 5.74
C ALA A 103 -7.52 -7.98 5.56
N GLU A 104 -8.63 -8.60 5.95
CA GLU A 104 -8.87 -10.01 5.73
C GLU A 104 -9.34 -10.20 4.30
N LEU A 105 -8.65 -11.06 3.53
CA LEU A 105 -9.00 -11.29 2.13
C LEU A 105 -10.38 -11.92 2.00
N SER A 106 -11.25 -11.30 1.21
CA SER A 106 -12.57 -11.86 0.89
C SER A 106 -12.46 -12.93 -0.19
N ASN A 107 -11.51 -12.74 -1.11
CA ASN A 107 -11.29 -13.64 -2.23
C ASN A 107 -9.78 -13.76 -2.50
N PRO A 108 -9.13 -14.84 -2.04
CA PRO A 108 -7.69 -15.01 -2.25
C PRO A 108 -7.26 -14.97 -3.72
N SER A 109 -8.14 -15.29 -4.66
CA SER A 109 -7.79 -15.21 -6.09
C SER A 109 -7.56 -13.80 -6.58
N ASP A 110 -7.93 -12.78 -5.81
CA ASP A 110 -7.60 -11.38 -6.14
C ASP A 110 -6.09 -11.15 -6.21
N LEU A 111 -5.30 -12.02 -5.57
CA LEU A 111 -3.85 -11.91 -5.57
C LEU A 111 -3.20 -12.47 -6.85
N ASP A 112 -3.96 -13.19 -7.67
CA ASP A 112 -3.40 -13.92 -8.81
C ASP A 112 -2.82 -13.03 -9.89
N ASP A 113 -3.31 -11.80 -10.04
CA ASP A 113 -2.83 -10.85 -11.04
C ASP A 113 -1.84 -9.82 -10.46
N LEU A 114 -1.46 -9.96 -9.19
CA LEU A 114 -0.45 -9.10 -8.62
C LEU A 114 0.94 -9.47 -9.15
N LEU A 115 1.83 -8.48 -9.17
CA LEU A 115 3.17 -8.65 -9.68
C LEU A 115 4.09 -9.18 -8.57
N ASP A 116 5.02 -10.07 -8.94
CA ASP A 116 6.13 -10.40 -8.05
C ASP A 116 7.22 -9.32 -8.16
N ALA A 117 8.29 -9.45 -7.39
CA ALA A 117 9.36 -8.47 -7.38
C ALA A 117 10.04 -8.30 -8.74
N VAL A 118 10.22 -9.40 -9.49
CA VAL A 118 10.86 -9.36 -10.81
C VAL A 118 10.00 -8.58 -11.80
N ALA A 119 8.71 -8.90 -11.88
CA ALA A 119 7.79 -8.22 -12.78
C ALA A 119 7.63 -6.75 -12.40
N TYR A 120 7.60 -6.46 -11.10
CA TYR A 120 7.49 -5.08 -10.64
C TYR A 120 8.72 -4.26 -10.99
N LYS A 121 9.93 -4.84 -10.83
CA LYS A 121 11.18 -4.16 -11.23
C LYS A 121 11.16 -3.81 -12.71
N GLU A 122 10.68 -4.72 -13.55
CA GLU A 122 10.55 -4.45 -14.99
C GLU A 122 9.60 -3.29 -15.24
N LEU A 123 8.48 -3.24 -14.52
CA LEU A 123 7.50 -2.17 -14.64
C LEU A 123 8.09 -0.79 -14.35
N ILE A 124 8.93 -0.69 -13.33
CA ILE A 124 9.54 0.58 -12.91
C ILE A 124 10.89 0.85 -13.57
N GLY A 125 11.32 -0.01 -14.49
CA GLY A 125 12.53 0.22 -15.28
C GLY A 125 13.83 -0.18 -14.60
N GLN A 126 13.76 -1.19 -13.73
CA GLN A 126 14.93 -1.68 -13.01
C GLN A 126 15.32 -3.09 -13.37
#